data_14f3d1d1ee6067763361cf6bc4f6830a
#
_entry.id   14f3d1d1ee6067763361cf6bc4f6830a
#
_cell.length_a   1.000
_cell.length_b   1.000
_cell.length_c   1.000
_cell.angle_alpha   90.00
_cell.angle_beta   90.00
_cell.angle_gamma   90.00
#
_symmetry.space_group_name_H-M   'P 1'
#
loop_
_entity.id
_entity.type
_entity.pdbx_description
1 polymer ?
#
loop_
_entity_poly.entity_id
_entity_poly.type
_entity_poly.pdbx_seq_one_letter_code
_entity_poly.pdbx_strand_id
1 'polypeptide(L)'
;NGLVAQGNFKVSMDWKDGNVTTATILSENGGEAVVQTKNASLATVVDSDGNVVDVTPVKENRISFATEAGKSYTLKDIPASAEVAAPTGLTALRADGENVKLSWDAVTAEEGSNVTYNVYRQVENGDVICIETGLTTTTYTDTTADKTLGTMKYQISAVVEGNESEKSAAVTAVEPVGAGKIDNADERIAYVGDWGNWTQDKNVNYMDTIEYLQNPNGGETATLTFKGTGIKVIGCTNKDRGKIEVLIDGESQGIVDTYSASTVRQKEYFSKEDLTAGIHTIQLKVLNEKQTASSNTKIELDAFEILDSTLVAPT
;
A
#
# COMPACT_ATOMS: atom_id res chain seq x y z
N ASN A 1 8.44 8.66 -36.56
CA ASN A 1 8.67 9.71 -37.57
C ASN A 1 7.45 9.83 -38.49
N GLY A 2 7.04 11.06 -38.80
CA GLY A 2 6.05 11.34 -39.86
C GLY A 2 4.58 11.14 -39.47
N LEU A 3 4.21 11.30 -38.19
CA LEU A 3 2.81 11.37 -37.79
C LEU A 3 2.18 12.64 -38.36
N VAL A 4 0.98 12.53 -38.92
CA VAL A 4 0.18 13.68 -39.41
C VAL A 4 -0.85 14.03 -38.35
N ALA A 5 -0.79 15.28 -37.86
CA ALA A 5 -1.74 15.82 -36.91
C ALA A 5 -2.77 16.74 -37.59
N GLN A 6 -3.83 17.08 -36.87
CA GLN A 6 -4.85 18.02 -37.32
C GLN A 6 -4.20 19.37 -37.69
N GLY A 7 -4.66 20.02 -38.77
CA GLY A 7 -4.06 21.24 -39.28
C GLY A 7 -2.89 21.01 -40.26
N ASN A 8 -2.70 19.77 -40.74
CA ASN A 8 -1.65 19.38 -41.67
C ASN A 8 -0.24 19.59 -41.15
N PHE A 9 -0.06 19.27 -39.86
CA PHE A 9 1.27 19.24 -39.21
C PHE A 9 1.88 17.83 -39.32
N LYS A 10 3.13 17.75 -39.76
CA LYS A 10 3.93 16.52 -39.70
C LYS A 10 4.81 16.55 -38.45
N VAL A 11 4.72 15.50 -37.60
CA VAL A 11 5.38 15.47 -36.31
C VAL A 11 6.35 14.31 -36.25
N SER A 12 7.55 14.60 -35.79
CA SER A 12 8.57 13.62 -35.42
C SER A 12 9.01 13.89 -33.97
N MET A 13 9.29 12.84 -33.19
CA MET A 13 9.73 13.00 -31.81
C MET A 13 10.73 11.93 -31.41
N ASP A 14 11.60 12.33 -30.47
CA ASP A 14 12.53 11.47 -29.77
C ASP A 14 12.09 11.33 -28.31
N TRP A 15 12.31 10.13 -27.75
CA TRP A 15 11.88 9.76 -26.41
C TRP A 15 13.05 9.17 -25.63
N LYS A 16 13.09 9.47 -24.37
CA LYS A 16 13.97 8.83 -23.41
C LYS A 16 13.23 8.65 -22.10
N ASP A 17 13.27 7.46 -21.52
CA ASP A 17 12.69 7.15 -20.20
C ASP A 17 11.22 7.62 -20.07
N GLY A 18 10.40 7.36 -21.12
CA GLY A 18 8.98 7.73 -21.14
C GLY A 18 8.67 9.22 -21.35
N ASN A 19 9.69 10.07 -21.54
CA ASN A 19 9.54 11.50 -21.78
C ASN A 19 9.96 11.87 -23.20
N VAL A 20 9.23 12.80 -23.83
CA VAL A 20 9.65 13.42 -25.09
C VAL A 20 10.84 14.33 -24.80
N THR A 21 11.95 14.07 -25.46
CA THR A 21 13.18 14.90 -25.34
C THR A 21 13.26 15.97 -26.40
N THR A 22 12.71 15.68 -27.60
CA THR A 22 12.67 16.59 -28.72
C THR A 22 11.43 16.32 -29.56
N ALA A 23 10.76 17.33 -30.04
CA ALA A 23 9.68 17.19 -31.03
C ALA A 23 9.88 18.19 -32.16
N THR A 24 9.87 17.70 -33.40
CA THR A 24 9.93 18.53 -34.61
C THR A 24 8.58 18.53 -35.30
N ILE A 25 8.07 19.71 -35.60
CA ILE A 25 6.77 19.96 -36.21
C ILE A 25 6.97 20.71 -37.51
N LEU A 26 6.71 20.04 -38.65
CA LEU A 26 6.65 20.72 -39.94
C LEU A 26 5.22 21.23 -40.15
N SER A 27 5.06 22.53 -40.32
CA SER A 27 3.80 23.17 -40.64
C SER A 27 3.65 23.27 -42.17
N GLU A 28 2.78 22.48 -42.78
CA GLU A 28 2.62 22.53 -44.23
C GLU A 28 1.78 23.74 -44.69
N ASN A 29 0.83 24.18 -43.88
CA ASN A 29 -0.13 25.23 -44.25
C ASN A 29 0.01 26.53 -43.45
N GLY A 30 0.88 26.58 -42.45
CA GLY A 30 0.89 27.67 -41.47
C GLY A 30 -0.28 27.56 -40.48
N GLY A 31 -0.43 28.56 -39.63
CA GLY A 31 -1.47 28.65 -38.61
C GLY A 31 -0.97 28.42 -37.19
N GLU A 32 -1.88 28.21 -36.26
CA GLU A 32 -1.53 27.97 -34.85
C GLU A 32 -1.27 26.47 -34.62
N ALA A 33 -0.11 26.16 -34.09
CA ALA A 33 0.22 24.83 -33.59
C ALA A 33 -0.12 24.75 -32.10
N VAL A 34 -0.81 23.69 -31.67
CA VAL A 34 -1.07 23.38 -30.27
C VAL A 34 -0.42 22.07 -29.93
N VAL A 35 0.52 22.10 -28.98
CA VAL A 35 1.30 20.94 -28.58
C VAL A 35 1.02 20.59 -27.13
N GLN A 36 0.81 19.33 -26.87
CA GLN A 36 0.63 18.79 -25.52
C GLN A 36 1.66 17.69 -25.30
N THR A 37 2.52 17.92 -24.33
CA THR A 37 3.47 16.92 -23.79
C THR A 37 3.82 17.33 -22.35
N LYS A 38 4.31 16.39 -21.54
CA LYS A 38 4.79 16.72 -20.19
C LYS A 38 5.81 17.85 -20.28
N ASN A 39 5.70 18.82 -19.39
CA ASN A 39 6.60 20.00 -19.29
C ASN A 39 6.70 20.86 -20.57
N ALA A 40 5.69 20.82 -21.46
CA ALA A 40 5.69 21.61 -22.69
C ALA A 40 5.88 23.11 -22.43
N SER A 41 5.33 23.64 -21.33
CA SER A 41 5.44 25.06 -20.95
C SER A 41 6.86 25.48 -20.56
N LEU A 42 7.73 24.53 -20.27
CA LEU A 42 9.15 24.76 -19.92
C LEU A 42 10.09 24.53 -21.11
N ALA A 43 9.56 24.05 -22.23
CA ALA A 43 10.33 23.79 -23.43
C ALA A 43 10.70 25.09 -24.15
N THR A 44 11.83 25.06 -24.86
CA THR A 44 12.19 26.09 -25.83
C THR A 44 11.69 25.66 -27.20
N VAL A 45 10.92 26.52 -27.88
CA VAL A 45 10.54 26.32 -29.28
C VAL A 45 11.43 27.18 -30.17
N VAL A 46 12.04 26.57 -31.19
CA VAL A 46 12.85 27.28 -32.19
C VAL A 46 12.35 26.98 -33.58
N ASP A 47 12.42 27.95 -34.49
CA ASP A 47 12.12 27.80 -35.92
C ASP A 47 13.28 27.08 -36.67
N SER A 48 13.10 26.87 -37.98
CA SER A 48 14.13 26.28 -38.86
C SER A 48 15.41 27.09 -38.96
N ASP A 49 15.38 28.35 -38.64
CA ASP A 49 16.53 29.28 -38.68
C ASP A 49 17.23 29.38 -37.31
N GLY A 50 16.68 28.68 -36.28
CA GLY A 50 17.21 28.63 -34.91
C GLY A 50 16.72 29.76 -34.01
N ASN A 51 15.81 30.61 -34.47
CA ASN A 51 15.26 31.69 -33.66
C ASN A 51 14.23 31.15 -32.66
N VAL A 52 14.24 31.69 -31.44
CA VAL A 52 13.25 31.33 -30.42
C VAL A 52 11.87 31.89 -30.84
N VAL A 53 10.87 31.04 -30.75
CA VAL A 53 9.47 31.37 -31.06
C VAL A 53 8.71 31.58 -29.75
N ASP A 54 7.98 32.71 -29.71
CA ASP A 54 7.10 33.01 -28.57
C ASP A 54 6.00 31.96 -28.44
N VAL A 55 5.86 31.37 -27.25
CA VAL A 55 4.84 30.37 -26.94
C VAL A 55 3.83 30.92 -25.93
N THR A 56 2.57 30.54 -26.09
CA THR A 56 1.50 30.85 -25.13
C THR A 56 1.12 29.59 -24.36
N PRO A 57 1.27 29.53 -23.03
CA PRO A 57 0.70 28.45 -22.23
C PRO A 57 -0.83 28.45 -22.32
N VAL A 58 -1.41 27.31 -22.73
CA VAL A 58 -2.88 27.16 -22.89
C VAL A 58 -3.48 26.48 -21.66
N LYS A 59 -2.82 25.43 -21.17
CA LYS A 59 -3.08 24.69 -19.95
C LYS A 59 -1.79 24.00 -19.52
N GLU A 60 -1.84 23.38 -18.36
CA GLU A 60 -0.80 22.48 -17.92
C GLU A 60 -0.35 21.52 -19.03
N ASN A 61 0.95 21.43 -19.25
CA ASN A 61 1.56 20.60 -20.31
C ASN A 61 1.07 20.89 -21.75
N ARG A 62 0.45 22.05 -22.02
CA ARG A 62 -0.02 22.45 -23.34
C ARG A 62 0.41 23.89 -23.66
N ILE A 63 1.05 24.05 -24.82
CA ILE A 63 1.45 25.34 -25.38
C ILE A 63 0.83 25.54 -26.77
N SER A 64 0.68 26.81 -27.17
CA SER A 64 0.40 27.17 -28.58
C SER A 64 1.41 28.18 -29.09
N PHE A 65 1.66 28.15 -30.40
CA PHE A 65 2.50 29.12 -31.10
C PHE A 65 2.11 29.24 -32.56
N ALA A 66 2.38 30.42 -33.13
CA ALA A 66 2.11 30.68 -34.54
C ALA A 66 3.17 30.01 -35.43
N THR A 67 2.72 29.48 -36.59
CA THR A 67 3.60 28.84 -37.57
C THR A 67 3.38 29.43 -38.96
N GLU A 68 4.46 29.38 -39.79
CA GLU A 68 4.41 29.72 -41.21
C GLU A 68 4.42 28.45 -42.09
N ALA A 69 3.77 28.53 -43.23
CA ALA A 69 3.70 27.42 -44.17
C ALA A 69 5.11 27.01 -44.69
N GLY A 70 5.38 25.72 -44.66
CA GLY A 70 6.63 25.12 -45.09
C GLY A 70 7.79 25.20 -44.10
N LYS A 71 7.59 25.84 -42.90
CA LYS A 71 8.62 25.92 -41.88
C LYS A 71 8.51 24.77 -40.84
N SER A 72 9.67 24.39 -40.33
CA SER A 72 9.76 23.43 -39.20
C SER A 72 10.02 24.17 -37.88
N TYR A 73 9.45 23.64 -36.82
CA TYR A 73 9.58 24.12 -35.44
C TYR A 73 10.03 22.98 -34.56
N THR A 74 11.01 23.23 -33.72
CA THR A 74 11.55 22.20 -32.82
C THR A 74 11.36 22.60 -31.38
N LEU A 75 10.64 21.79 -30.62
CA LEU A 75 10.64 21.82 -29.16
C LEU A 75 11.89 21.11 -28.68
N LYS A 76 12.68 21.77 -27.87
CA LYS A 76 13.91 21.26 -27.26
C LYS A 76 14.01 21.71 -25.81
N ASP A 77 15.02 21.20 -25.11
CA ASP A 77 15.24 21.52 -23.70
C ASP A 77 14.02 21.23 -22.82
N ILE A 78 13.22 20.22 -23.20
CA ILE A 78 12.06 19.77 -22.43
C ILE A 78 12.61 19.07 -21.16
N PRO A 79 12.42 19.65 -19.96
CA PRO A 79 12.93 19.01 -18.77
C PRO A 79 12.27 17.63 -18.59
N ALA A 80 13.05 16.62 -18.20
CA ALA A 80 12.46 15.38 -17.75
C ALA A 80 11.55 15.67 -16.55
N SER A 81 10.36 15.10 -16.54
CA SER A 81 9.52 15.16 -15.33
C SER A 81 10.30 14.55 -14.17
N ALA A 82 10.37 15.24 -13.06
CA ALA A 82 10.81 14.59 -11.83
C ALA A 82 9.93 13.36 -11.60
N GLU A 83 10.55 12.23 -11.31
CA GLU A 83 9.81 11.02 -10.98
C GLU A 83 9.03 11.27 -9.69
N VAL A 84 7.71 11.17 -9.77
CA VAL A 84 6.86 11.30 -8.58
C VAL A 84 6.90 9.96 -7.83
N ALA A 85 7.31 10.01 -6.57
CA ALA A 85 7.33 8.81 -5.74
C ALA A 85 5.91 8.26 -5.52
N ALA A 86 5.75 6.95 -5.59
CA ALA A 86 4.49 6.31 -5.23
C ALA A 86 4.21 6.50 -3.73
N PRO A 87 2.95 6.72 -3.31
CA PRO A 87 2.58 6.79 -1.90
C PRO A 87 2.94 5.51 -1.15
N THR A 88 3.34 5.66 0.13
CA THR A 88 3.65 4.58 1.06
C THR A 88 2.69 4.56 2.23
N GLY A 89 2.79 3.58 3.13
CA GLY A 89 1.99 3.52 4.35
C GLY A 89 0.49 3.34 4.13
N LEU A 90 0.06 2.89 2.92
CA LEU A 90 -1.36 2.67 2.66
C LEU A 90 -1.95 1.64 3.62
N THR A 91 -3.05 2.00 4.25
CA THR A 91 -3.91 1.12 5.04
C THR A 91 -5.34 1.13 4.48
N ALA A 92 -6.04 0.02 4.62
CA ALA A 92 -7.42 -0.12 4.19
C ALA A 92 -8.21 -0.88 5.29
N LEU A 93 -9.05 -0.16 6.04
CA LEU A 93 -9.75 -0.70 7.22
C LEU A 93 -11.26 -0.60 7.05
N ARG A 94 -11.94 -1.73 7.21
CA ARG A 94 -13.39 -1.84 7.29
C ARG A 94 -13.83 -1.76 8.77
N ALA A 95 -13.82 -0.54 9.33
CA ALA A 95 -13.98 -0.35 10.78
C ALA A 95 -15.44 -0.44 11.29
N ASP A 96 -16.42 -0.14 10.44
CA ASP A 96 -17.83 0.00 10.84
C ASP A 96 -18.77 -0.78 9.89
N GLY A 97 -18.34 -1.97 9.47
CA GLY A 97 -19.16 -2.91 8.70
C GLY A 97 -19.01 -2.80 7.19
N GLU A 98 -19.42 -1.72 6.51
CA GLU A 98 -19.47 -1.70 5.04
C GLU A 98 -18.42 -0.79 4.40
N ASN A 99 -18.22 0.42 4.95
CA ASN A 99 -17.29 1.38 4.37
C ASN A 99 -15.83 0.99 4.62
N VAL A 100 -14.96 1.25 3.64
CA VAL A 100 -13.50 1.08 3.81
C VAL A 100 -12.84 2.43 3.96
N LYS A 101 -12.20 2.65 5.10
CA LYS A 101 -11.39 3.84 5.35
C LYS A 101 -9.95 3.59 4.94
N LEU A 102 -9.43 4.45 4.08
CA LEU A 102 -8.06 4.44 3.59
C LEU A 102 -7.25 5.55 4.27
N SER A 103 -5.99 5.30 4.54
CA SER A 103 -5.00 6.32 4.89
C SER A 103 -3.63 5.94 4.33
N TRP A 104 -2.80 6.95 4.02
CA TRP A 104 -1.47 6.77 3.46
C TRP A 104 -0.55 7.91 3.85
N ASP A 105 0.76 7.75 3.64
CA ASP A 105 1.76 8.78 3.91
C ASP A 105 1.71 9.85 2.82
N ALA A 106 1.92 11.09 3.22
CA ALA A 106 2.04 12.20 2.28
C ALA A 106 3.30 12.05 1.42
N VAL A 107 3.16 12.23 0.11
CA VAL A 107 4.30 12.30 -0.80
C VAL A 107 4.99 13.65 -0.64
N THR A 108 6.32 13.61 -0.46
CA THR A 108 7.14 14.81 -0.41
C THR A 108 7.32 15.38 -1.82
N ALA A 109 7.02 16.64 -2.01
CA ALA A 109 7.25 17.39 -3.24
C ALA A 109 7.99 18.69 -2.93
N GLU A 110 8.40 19.42 -3.96
CA GLU A 110 9.01 20.75 -3.79
C GLU A 110 8.04 21.71 -3.10
N GLU A 111 8.57 22.68 -2.34
CA GLU A 111 7.76 23.67 -1.63
C GLU A 111 6.88 24.46 -2.63
N GLY A 112 5.58 24.50 -2.35
CA GLY A 112 4.60 25.17 -3.20
C GLY A 112 4.00 24.30 -4.31
N SER A 113 4.46 23.06 -4.50
CA SER A 113 3.88 22.15 -5.47
C SER A 113 2.48 21.71 -5.06
N ASN A 114 1.59 21.60 -6.05
CA ASN A 114 0.26 21.02 -5.86
C ASN A 114 0.35 19.48 -5.87
N VAL A 115 0.08 18.85 -4.73
CA VAL A 115 0.04 17.39 -4.59
C VAL A 115 -1.40 16.93 -4.42
N THR A 116 -1.84 16.03 -5.28
CA THR A 116 -3.15 15.38 -5.17
C THR A 116 -3.00 13.86 -5.30
N TYR A 117 -4.05 13.12 -4.95
CA TYR A 117 -4.03 11.65 -4.96
C TYR A 117 -5.22 11.08 -5.72
N ASN A 118 -4.99 9.95 -6.38
CA ASN A 118 -6.04 9.15 -7.00
C ASN A 118 -6.15 7.82 -6.26
N VAL A 119 -7.38 7.35 -6.08
CA VAL A 119 -7.70 6.09 -5.38
C VAL A 119 -8.16 5.05 -6.39
N TYR A 120 -7.59 3.86 -6.27
CA TYR A 120 -7.92 2.72 -7.11
C TYR A 120 -8.43 1.57 -6.25
N ARG A 121 -9.41 0.84 -6.77
CA ARG A 121 -9.98 -0.36 -6.15
C ARG A 121 -9.98 -1.51 -7.14
N GLN A 122 -9.67 -2.70 -6.64
CA GLN A 122 -9.83 -3.98 -7.31
C GLN A 122 -10.74 -4.87 -6.46
N VAL A 123 -11.74 -5.50 -7.06
CA VAL A 123 -12.62 -6.48 -6.42
C VAL A 123 -12.22 -7.85 -6.92
N GLU A 124 -11.90 -8.77 -6.02
CA GLU A 124 -11.39 -10.11 -6.33
C GLU A 124 -10.22 -10.06 -7.33
N ASN A 125 -10.34 -10.76 -8.45
CA ASN A 125 -9.36 -10.77 -9.55
C ASN A 125 -9.82 -9.92 -10.75
N GLY A 126 -10.77 -8.99 -10.51
CA GLY A 126 -11.26 -8.08 -11.54
C GLY A 126 -10.27 -6.96 -11.90
N ASP A 127 -10.71 -6.03 -12.72
CA ASP A 127 -9.89 -4.89 -13.12
C ASP A 127 -9.65 -3.92 -11.97
N VAL A 128 -8.49 -3.26 -12.00
CA VAL A 128 -8.18 -2.13 -11.12
C VAL A 128 -8.85 -0.89 -11.68
N ILE A 129 -9.85 -0.37 -10.99
CA ILE A 129 -10.61 0.83 -11.39
C ILE A 129 -10.24 2.04 -10.53
N CYS A 130 -10.16 3.21 -11.15
CA CYS A 130 -10.04 4.46 -10.41
C CYS A 130 -11.43 4.84 -9.87
N ILE A 131 -11.53 5.02 -8.55
CA ILE A 131 -12.79 5.33 -7.87
C ILE A 131 -12.86 6.76 -7.35
N GLU A 132 -11.71 7.44 -7.23
CA GLU A 132 -11.64 8.85 -6.83
C GLU A 132 -10.36 9.49 -7.39
N THR A 133 -10.41 10.80 -7.68
CA THR A 133 -9.29 11.56 -8.24
C THR A 133 -9.16 12.93 -7.59
N GLY A 134 -7.94 13.48 -7.58
CA GLY A 134 -7.69 14.86 -7.17
C GLY A 134 -7.86 15.14 -5.68
N LEU A 135 -7.75 14.12 -4.82
CA LEU A 135 -7.80 14.30 -3.37
C LEU A 135 -6.59 15.10 -2.89
N THR A 136 -6.83 16.10 -2.03
CA THR A 136 -5.79 16.91 -1.37
C THR A 136 -5.46 16.40 0.04
N THR A 137 -6.15 15.36 0.48
CA THR A 137 -5.97 14.71 1.80
C THR A 137 -5.27 13.37 1.62
N THR A 138 -4.65 12.87 2.68
CA THR A 138 -4.06 11.52 2.74
C THR A 138 -5.00 10.49 3.36
N THR A 139 -6.30 10.76 3.30
CA THR A 139 -7.36 9.84 3.75
C THR A 139 -8.54 9.88 2.79
N TYR A 140 -9.20 8.74 2.65
CA TYR A 140 -10.42 8.60 1.85
C TYR A 140 -11.35 7.55 2.47
N THR A 141 -12.66 7.72 2.33
CA THR A 141 -13.61 6.68 2.75
C THR A 141 -14.39 6.20 1.53
N ASP A 142 -14.16 4.96 1.13
CA ASP A 142 -14.95 4.29 0.11
C ASP A 142 -16.30 3.86 0.69
N THR A 143 -17.34 4.65 0.45
CA THR A 143 -18.71 4.38 0.88
C THR A 143 -19.46 3.46 -0.07
N THR A 144 -18.81 3.05 -1.17
CA THR A 144 -19.36 2.12 -2.17
C THR A 144 -18.76 0.71 -2.05
N ALA A 145 -17.96 0.47 -1.01
CA ALA A 145 -17.31 -0.80 -0.74
C ALA A 145 -18.31 -1.82 -0.19
N ASP A 146 -18.87 -2.64 -1.06
CA ASP A 146 -19.81 -3.70 -0.70
C ASP A 146 -19.04 -5.01 -0.44
N LYS A 147 -19.03 -5.46 0.82
CA LYS A 147 -18.33 -6.70 1.23
C LYS A 147 -18.90 -7.97 0.59
N THR A 148 -20.14 -7.93 0.10
CA THR A 148 -20.74 -9.09 -0.58
C THR A 148 -20.14 -9.35 -1.95
N LEU A 149 -19.38 -8.38 -2.51
CA LEU A 149 -18.67 -8.52 -3.78
C LEU A 149 -17.33 -9.27 -3.63
N GLY A 150 -16.92 -9.60 -2.40
CA GLY A 150 -15.69 -10.33 -2.11
C GLY A 150 -14.52 -9.45 -1.63
N THR A 151 -13.30 -9.97 -1.79
CA THR A 151 -12.07 -9.32 -1.34
C THR A 151 -11.81 -8.04 -2.12
N MET A 152 -11.54 -6.95 -1.42
CA MET A 152 -11.20 -5.65 -2.02
C MET A 152 -9.75 -5.29 -1.75
N LYS A 153 -9.05 -4.87 -2.79
CA LYS A 153 -7.70 -4.31 -2.71
C LYS A 153 -7.71 -2.86 -3.16
N TYR A 154 -6.88 -2.05 -2.53
CA TYR A 154 -6.74 -0.63 -2.83
C TYR A 154 -5.31 -0.27 -3.16
N GLN A 155 -5.16 0.73 -4.00
CA GLN A 155 -3.88 1.35 -4.36
C GLN A 155 -4.08 2.86 -4.48
N ILE A 156 -3.03 3.62 -4.26
CA ILE A 156 -3.02 5.08 -4.37
C ILE A 156 -1.92 5.49 -5.34
N SER A 157 -2.17 6.49 -6.17
CA SER A 157 -1.12 7.24 -6.86
C SER A 157 -1.09 8.69 -6.37
N ALA A 158 0.06 9.33 -6.46
CA ALA A 158 0.21 10.76 -6.24
C ALA A 158 0.30 11.49 -7.58
N VAL A 159 -0.26 12.69 -7.65
CA VAL A 159 -0.14 13.58 -8.80
C VAL A 159 0.51 14.88 -8.32
N VAL A 160 1.72 15.16 -8.82
CA VAL A 160 2.46 16.39 -8.52
C VAL A 160 2.62 17.19 -9.80
N GLU A 161 2.11 18.41 -9.80
CA GLU A 161 2.13 19.30 -10.98
C GLU A 161 1.66 18.59 -12.27
N GLY A 162 0.59 17.78 -12.17
CA GLY A 162 0.00 17.00 -13.28
C GLY A 162 0.75 15.73 -13.67
N ASN A 163 1.85 15.41 -13.01
CA ASN A 163 2.60 14.16 -13.23
C ASN A 163 2.17 13.12 -12.22
N GLU A 164 1.60 12.02 -12.69
CA GLU A 164 1.14 10.92 -11.85
C GLU A 164 2.25 9.89 -11.60
N SER A 165 2.38 9.46 -10.35
CA SER A 165 3.30 8.40 -9.93
C SER A 165 2.84 7.01 -10.38
N GLU A 166 3.69 6.02 -10.23
CA GLU A 166 3.24 4.64 -10.14
C GLU A 166 2.27 4.48 -8.96
N LYS A 167 1.44 3.43 -9.01
CA LYS A 167 0.55 3.10 -7.89
C LYS A 167 1.33 2.50 -6.73
N SER A 168 0.89 2.75 -5.50
CA SER A 168 1.39 2.08 -4.31
C SER A 168 1.27 0.55 -4.42
N ALA A 169 1.93 -0.18 -3.52
CA ALA A 169 1.61 -1.58 -3.29
C ALA A 169 0.11 -1.74 -3.00
N ALA A 170 -0.49 -2.83 -3.51
CA ALA A 170 -1.89 -3.12 -3.27
C ALA A 170 -2.09 -3.60 -1.83
N VAL A 171 -3.09 -3.04 -1.14
CA VAL A 171 -3.46 -3.39 0.25
C VAL A 171 -4.87 -3.94 0.28
N THR A 172 -5.04 -5.10 0.89
CA THR A 172 -6.37 -5.71 1.09
C THR A 172 -7.11 -5.00 2.21
N ALA A 173 -8.41 -4.71 1.99
CA ALA A 173 -9.27 -4.21 3.05
C ALA A 173 -9.45 -5.27 4.13
N VAL A 174 -9.12 -4.93 5.38
CA VAL A 174 -9.25 -5.82 6.53
C VAL A 174 -10.35 -5.35 7.47
N GLU A 175 -11.07 -6.32 8.07
CA GLU A 175 -12.05 -6.06 9.11
C GLU A 175 -11.40 -6.35 10.47
N PRO A 176 -11.20 -5.34 11.33
CA PRO A 176 -10.59 -5.55 12.63
C PRO A 176 -11.42 -6.48 13.50
N VAL A 177 -10.77 -7.38 14.21
CA VAL A 177 -11.42 -8.26 15.18
C VAL A 177 -11.75 -7.45 16.44
N GLY A 178 -12.99 -7.52 16.90
CA GLY A 178 -13.43 -6.91 18.17
C GLY A 178 -13.02 -7.72 19.40
N ALA A 179 -13.40 -7.22 20.59
CA ALA A 179 -13.12 -7.86 21.87
C ALA A 179 -13.63 -9.31 21.95
N GLY A 180 -12.83 -10.15 22.57
CA GLY A 180 -13.10 -11.57 22.77
C GLY A 180 -11.93 -12.45 22.36
N LYS A 181 -12.09 -13.75 22.60
CA LYS A 181 -11.11 -14.76 22.22
C LYS A 181 -11.41 -15.30 20.84
N ILE A 182 -10.42 -15.31 19.96
CA ILE A 182 -10.51 -15.85 18.60
C ILE A 182 -9.54 -17.01 18.41
N ASP A 183 -9.94 -17.92 17.56
CA ASP A 183 -9.17 -19.10 17.21
C ASP A 183 -8.03 -18.78 16.24
N ASN A 184 -6.95 -19.58 16.31
CA ASN A 184 -5.86 -19.53 15.35
C ASN A 184 -6.31 -19.75 13.89
N ALA A 185 -7.41 -20.44 13.65
CA ALA A 185 -7.95 -20.68 12.32
C ALA A 185 -8.86 -19.54 11.79
N ASP A 186 -8.98 -18.42 12.51
CA ASP A 186 -9.75 -17.26 12.04
C ASP A 186 -9.12 -16.68 10.76
N GLU A 187 -9.90 -16.54 9.70
CA GLU A 187 -9.46 -16.09 8.38
C GLU A 187 -8.87 -14.66 8.35
N ARG A 188 -9.11 -13.87 9.40
CA ARG A 188 -8.55 -12.53 9.57
C ARG A 188 -7.11 -12.53 10.10
N ILE A 189 -6.60 -13.68 10.52
CA ILE A 189 -5.18 -13.86 10.85
C ILE A 189 -4.40 -14.12 9.57
N ALA A 190 -3.51 -13.21 9.21
CA ALA A 190 -2.65 -13.35 8.04
C ALA A 190 -1.37 -14.09 8.42
N TYR A 191 -1.18 -15.28 7.86
CA TYR A 191 0.02 -16.09 8.03
C TYR A 191 0.98 -15.93 6.85
N VAL A 192 2.28 -15.78 7.12
CA VAL A 192 3.35 -15.81 6.11
C VAL A 192 4.35 -16.88 6.49
N GLY A 193 4.66 -17.78 5.55
CA GLY A 193 5.53 -18.95 5.76
C GLY A 193 4.76 -20.26 5.82
N ASP A 194 5.46 -21.35 6.11
CA ASP A 194 4.92 -22.72 6.06
C ASP A 194 4.23 -23.12 7.38
N TRP A 195 3.23 -22.36 7.78
CA TRP A 195 2.41 -22.71 8.94
C TRP A 195 1.55 -23.94 8.63
N GLY A 196 1.53 -24.88 9.58
CA GLY A 196 0.72 -26.07 9.50
C GLY A 196 -0.41 -26.04 10.54
N ASN A 197 -1.56 -26.57 10.18
CA ASN A 197 -2.71 -26.69 11.06
C ASN A 197 -2.77 -28.08 11.69
N TRP A 198 -3.02 -28.15 13.00
CA TRP A 198 -3.20 -29.39 13.74
C TRP A 198 -4.56 -29.40 14.45
N THR A 199 -5.35 -30.45 14.21
CA THR A 199 -6.75 -30.57 14.67
C THR A 199 -7.04 -31.84 15.46
N GLN A 200 -6.02 -32.60 15.87
CA GLN A 200 -6.24 -33.92 16.42
C GLN A 200 -6.29 -34.02 17.95
N ASP A 201 -5.85 -32.96 18.65
CA ASP A 201 -5.83 -32.91 20.12
C ASP A 201 -7.12 -32.28 20.68
N LYS A 202 -8.20 -33.01 20.63
CA LYS A 202 -9.53 -32.52 21.10
C LYS A 202 -9.55 -32.20 22.57
N ASN A 203 -10.23 -31.10 22.93
CA ASN A 203 -10.39 -30.58 24.29
C ASN A 203 -9.08 -30.13 24.96
N VAL A 204 -8.05 -29.84 24.18
CA VAL A 204 -6.73 -29.46 24.68
C VAL A 204 -6.36 -28.05 24.25
N ASN A 205 -6.70 -27.67 23.04
CA ASN A 205 -6.50 -26.36 22.45
C ASN A 205 -7.83 -25.62 22.36
N TYR A 206 -7.79 -24.30 22.18
CA TYR A 206 -9.00 -23.53 21.94
C TYR A 206 -9.60 -23.95 20.60
N MET A 207 -10.89 -24.19 20.54
CA MET A 207 -11.63 -24.70 19.37
C MET A 207 -11.03 -25.96 18.72
N ASP A 208 -10.21 -26.72 19.47
CA ASP A 208 -9.58 -27.98 19.04
C ASP A 208 -8.58 -27.84 17.86
N THR A 209 -8.06 -26.64 17.64
CA THR A 209 -7.08 -26.35 16.58
C THR A 209 -5.80 -25.72 17.13
N ILE A 210 -4.74 -25.74 16.35
CA ILE A 210 -3.52 -24.99 16.61
C ILE A 210 -2.75 -24.78 15.31
N GLU A 211 -2.24 -23.57 15.08
CA GLU A 211 -1.27 -23.31 14.02
C GLU A 211 0.14 -23.47 14.55
N TYR A 212 1.03 -24.08 13.77
CA TYR A 212 2.39 -24.34 14.20
C TYR A 212 3.42 -24.22 13.08
N LEU A 213 4.65 -23.90 13.47
CA LEU A 213 5.85 -24.04 12.66
C LEU A 213 6.76 -25.10 13.29
N GLN A 214 7.02 -26.19 12.58
CA GLN A 214 7.82 -27.30 13.12
C GLN A 214 9.32 -26.98 13.13
N ASN A 215 9.83 -26.42 12.04
CA ASN A 215 11.23 -26.04 11.86
C ASN A 215 11.28 -24.72 11.12
N PRO A 216 11.01 -23.58 11.81
CA PRO A 216 11.00 -22.28 11.18
C PRO A 216 12.38 -21.90 10.64
N ASN A 217 12.38 -21.14 9.54
CA ASN A 217 13.60 -20.56 8.96
C ASN A 217 13.94 -19.20 9.58
N GLY A 218 12.98 -18.57 10.22
CA GLY A 218 13.01 -17.20 10.74
C GLY A 218 12.43 -16.19 9.76
N GLY A 219 11.63 -15.28 10.29
CA GLY A 219 10.91 -14.27 9.51
C GLY A 219 9.48 -14.66 9.13
N GLU A 220 9.04 -15.89 9.40
CA GLU A 220 7.62 -16.24 9.30
C GLU A 220 6.80 -15.41 10.28
N THR A 221 5.57 -15.05 9.89
CA THR A 221 4.73 -14.18 10.71
C THR A 221 3.30 -14.69 10.83
N ALA A 222 2.66 -14.30 11.96
CA ALA A 222 1.21 -14.31 12.12
C ALA A 222 0.77 -12.89 12.49
N THR A 223 -0.13 -12.29 11.71
CA THR A 223 -0.53 -10.88 11.86
C THR A 223 -2.05 -10.77 12.00
N LEU A 224 -2.52 -10.00 12.99
CA LEU A 224 -3.92 -9.73 13.23
C LEU A 224 -4.16 -8.24 13.41
N THR A 225 -5.18 -7.69 12.74
CA THR A 225 -5.71 -6.35 13.02
C THR A 225 -6.92 -6.49 13.96
N PHE A 226 -6.92 -5.74 15.07
CA PHE A 226 -7.96 -5.81 16.10
C PHE A 226 -8.38 -4.43 16.59
N LYS A 227 -9.56 -4.35 17.20
CA LYS A 227 -10.10 -3.13 17.84
C LYS A 227 -10.24 -3.41 19.32
N GLY A 228 -9.52 -2.68 20.16
CA GLY A 228 -9.54 -2.89 21.60
C GLY A 228 -8.58 -1.99 22.36
N THR A 229 -8.35 -2.32 23.64
CA THR A 229 -7.41 -1.65 24.53
C THR A 229 -6.27 -2.58 24.99
N GLY A 230 -6.23 -3.80 24.47
CA GLY A 230 -5.20 -4.76 24.79
C GLY A 230 -5.37 -6.08 24.03
N ILE A 231 -4.34 -6.91 24.11
CA ILE A 231 -4.33 -8.22 23.46
C ILE A 231 -3.45 -9.20 24.24
N LYS A 232 -3.89 -10.46 24.26
CA LYS A 232 -3.11 -11.59 24.76
C LYS A 232 -2.84 -12.57 23.64
N VAL A 233 -1.69 -13.24 23.72
CA VAL A 233 -1.30 -14.31 22.81
C VAL A 233 -1.24 -15.63 23.57
N ILE A 234 -1.96 -16.61 23.08
CA ILE A 234 -2.15 -17.89 23.74
C ILE A 234 -1.61 -19.00 22.84
N GLY A 235 -0.86 -19.92 23.39
CA GLY A 235 -0.33 -21.05 22.65
C GLY A 235 0.18 -22.14 23.59
N CYS A 236 1.16 -22.92 23.11
CA CYS A 236 1.76 -23.99 23.90
C CYS A 236 3.21 -23.68 24.20
N THR A 237 3.63 -23.76 25.46
CA THR A 237 5.02 -23.79 25.86
C THR A 237 5.46 -25.23 26.09
N ASN A 238 6.70 -25.60 25.69
CA ASN A 238 7.22 -26.96 25.80
C ASN A 238 8.77 -26.94 25.63
N LYS A 239 9.40 -28.10 25.84
CA LYS A 239 10.87 -28.29 25.75
C LYS A 239 11.46 -28.18 24.34
N ASP A 240 10.64 -28.07 23.30
CA ASP A 240 11.03 -27.98 21.90
C ASP A 240 10.65 -26.64 21.26
N ARG A 241 10.44 -25.61 22.08
CA ARG A 241 9.97 -24.31 21.62
C ARG A 241 11.09 -23.29 21.37
N GLY A 242 10.82 -22.39 20.43
CA GLY A 242 11.69 -21.30 20.04
C GLY A 242 11.25 -19.94 20.61
N LYS A 243 11.73 -18.89 19.95
CA LYS A 243 11.46 -17.50 20.32
C LYS A 243 10.72 -16.76 19.22
N ILE A 244 9.89 -15.81 19.64
CA ILE A 244 9.18 -14.88 18.75
C ILE A 244 9.46 -13.44 19.19
N GLU A 245 9.52 -12.53 18.25
CA GLU A 245 9.40 -11.09 18.50
C GLU A 245 7.94 -10.71 18.35
N VAL A 246 7.40 -9.97 19.31
CA VAL A 246 6.04 -9.43 19.26
C VAL A 246 6.12 -7.96 18.90
N LEU A 247 5.40 -7.56 17.84
CA LEU A 247 5.26 -6.16 17.44
C LEU A 247 3.80 -5.73 17.60
N ILE A 248 3.57 -4.51 18.06
CA ILE A 248 2.27 -3.85 18.05
C ILE A 248 2.42 -2.54 17.31
N ASP A 249 1.60 -2.32 16.29
CA ASP A 249 1.62 -1.16 15.38
C ASP A 249 3.03 -0.91 14.77
N GLY A 250 3.74 -2.01 14.49
CA GLY A 250 5.11 -2.00 13.97
C GLY A 250 6.21 -1.81 15.01
N GLU A 251 5.88 -1.49 16.26
CA GLU A 251 6.85 -1.28 17.33
C GLU A 251 7.07 -2.56 18.13
N SER A 252 8.34 -2.95 18.34
CA SER A 252 8.71 -4.15 19.07
C SER A 252 8.33 -4.04 20.55
N GLN A 253 7.60 -5.02 21.03
CA GLN A 253 7.27 -5.20 22.45
C GLN A 253 8.24 -6.14 23.16
N GLY A 254 9.22 -6.65 22.43
CA GLY A 254 10.26 -7.54 22.94
C GLY A 254 10.18 -8.97 22.41
N ILE A 255 11.11 -9.79 22.88
CA ILE A 255 11.25 -11.19 22.49
C ILE A 255 10.62 -12.06 23.58
N VAL A 256 9.75 -12.96 23.18
CA VAL A 256 9.14 -13.98 24.03
C VAL A 256 9.80 -15.33 23.78
N ASP A 257 10.28 -15.97 24.83
CA ASP A 257 10.76 -17.37 24.81
C ASP A 257 9.60 -18.30 25.17
N THR A 258 9.18 -19.13 24.23
CA THR A 258 8.05 -20.05 24.45
C THR A 258 8.51 -21.41 24.99
N TYR A 259 9.76 -21.56 25.40
CA TYR A 259 10.27 -22.76 26.08
C TYR A 259 9.67 -22.95 27.47
N SER A 260 9.43 -24.19 27.82
CA SER A 260 9.16 -24.67 29.18
C SER A 260 9.69 -26.10 29.35
N ALA A 261 10.18 -26.45 30.54
CA ALA A 261 10.64 -27.83 30.82
C ALA A 261 9.50 -28.87 30.78
N SER A 262 8.25 -28.41 30.86
CA SER A 262 7.04 -29.24 30.74
C SER A 262 6.06 -28.63 29.73
N THR A 263 5.21 -29.44 29.14
CA THR A 263 4.15 -28.99 28.24
C THR A 263 3.08 -28.22 29.03
N VAL A 264 2.82 -26.97 28.64
CA VAL A 264 1.71 -26.18 29.15
C VAL A 264 0.94 -25.66 27.93
N ARG A 265 -0.28 -26.17 27.76
CA ARG A 265 -1.18 -25.78 26.67
C ARG A 265 -2.07 -24.61 27.10
N GLN A 266 -2.62 -23.90 26.13
CA GLN A 266 -3.42 -22.68 26.34
C GLN A 266 -2.69 -21.68 27.29
N LYS A 267 -1.36 -21.64 27.15
CA LYS A 267 -0.53 -20.73 27.94
C LYS A 267 -0.58 -19.33 27.32
N GLU A 268 -1.00 -18.36 28.13
CA GLU A 268 -0.75 -16.94 27.81
C GLU A 268 0.76 -16.72 27.93
N TYR A 269 1.44 -16.46 26.82
CA TYR A 269 2.87 -16.19 26.80
C TYR A 269 3.20 -14.75 26.45
N PHE A 270 2.20 -13.95 26.07
CA PHE A 270 2.32 -12.51 25.92
C PHE A 270 1.00 -11.83 26.29
N SER A 271 1.09 -10.63 26.90
CA SER A 271 -0.05 -9.75 27.19
C SER A 271 0.38 -8.29 27.08
N LYS A 272 -0.48 -7.48 26.50
CA LYS A 272 -0.40 -6.01 26.49
C LYS A 272 -1.81 -5.47 26.76
N GLU A 273 -1.99 -4.76 27.88
CA GLU A 273 -3.33 -4.40 28.38
C GLU A 273 -3.58 -2.89 28.48
N ASP A 274 -2.59 -2.06 28.08
CA ASP A 274 -2.60 -0.60 28.25
C ASP A 274 -2.52 0.14 26.90
N LEU A 275 -3.09 -0.43 25.85
CA LEU A 275 -3.22 0.24 24.55
C LEU A 275 -4.29 1.32 24.61
N THR A 276 -4.12 2.37 23.84
CA THR A 276 -5.20 3.36 23.63
C THR A 276 -6.39 2.68 22.96
N ALA A 277 -7.63 3.09 23.32
CA ALA A 277 -8.80 2.53 22.66
C ALA A 277 -8.75 2.84 21.15
N GLY A 278 -8.71 1.82 20.32
CA GLY A 278 -8.53 2.01 18.87
C GLY A 278 -8.32 0.73 18.09
N ILE A 279 -7.93 0.90 16.83
CA ILE A 279 -7.53 -0.19 15.95
C ILE A 279 -6.02 -0.33 16.04
N HIS A 280 -5.57 -1.56 16.27
CA HIS A 280 -4.18 -1.94 16.40
C HIS A 280 -3.86 -3.14 15.53
N THR A 281 -2.58 -3.34 15.25
CA THR A 281 -2.07 -4.53 14.58
C THR A 281 -1.07 -5.23 15.49
N ILE A 282 -1.28 -6.51 15.76
CA ILE A 282 -0.25 -7.37 16.37
C ILE A 282 0.41 -8.21 15.29
N GLN A 283 1.73 -8.33 15.35
CA GLN A 283 2.50 -9.25 14.53
C GLN A 283 3.41 -10.10 15.41
N LEU A 284 3.30 -11.41 15.27
CA LEU A 284 4.24 -12.37 15.82
C LEU A 284 5.25 -12.71 14.73
N LYS A 285 6.52 -12.37 14.96
CA LYS A 285 7.62 -12.65 14.04
C LYS A 285 8.51 -13.73 14.62
N VAL A 286 8.66 -14.84 13.91
CA VAL A 286 9.44 -15.99 14.34
C VAL A 286 10.91 -15.74 14.10
N LEU A 287 11.76 -16.04 15.12
CA LEU A 287 13.18 -15.69 15.09
C LEU A 287 14.12 -16.86 14.71
N ASN A 288 13.63 -18.09 14.60
CA ASN A 288 14.49 -19.27 14.49
C ASN A 288 15.57 -19.35 15.57
N GLU A 289 15.29 -18.78 16.73
CA GLU A 289 16.14 -18.78 17.91
C GLU A 289 15.52 -19.61 19.02
N LYS A 290 16.38 -20.14 19.91
CA LYS A 290 15.95 -20.90 21.08
C LYS A 290 16.93 -20.73 22.23
N GLN A 291 16.50 -21.01 23.45
CA GLN A 291 17.41 -21.17 24.54
C GLN A 291 18.18 -22.51 24.48
N THR A 292 19.30 -22.62 25.15
CA THR A 292 20.19 -23.80 25.10
C THR A 292 19.49 -25.10 25.54
N ALA A 293 18.55 -25.02 26.47
CA ALA A 293 17.82 -26.20 26.97
C ALA A 293 16.71 -26.67 25.97
N SER A 294 16.34 -25.87 24.99
CA SER A 294 15.33 -26.27 24.01
C SER A 294 15.89 -27.23 22.97
N SER A 295 15.12 -28.27 22.64
CA SER A 295 15.50 -29.25 21.62
C SER A 295 15.20 -28.78 20.19
N ASN A 296 14.30 -27.81 19.98
CA ASN A 296 13.90 -27.28 18.68
C ASN A 296 13.51 -25.79 18.77
N THR A 297 13.18 -25.18 17.64
CA THR A 297 12.69 -23.80 17.49
C THR A 297 11.20 -23.75 17.15
N LYS A 298 10.44 -24.82 17.39
CA LYS A 298 9.01 -24.91 17.09
C LYS A 298 8.22 -23.77 17.74
N ILE A 299 7.27 -23.21 17.01
CA ILE A 299 6.32 -22.19 17.50
C ILE A 299 4.90 -22.73 17.33
N GLU A 300 4.03 -22.40 18.28
CA GLU A 300 2.59 -22.73 18.23
C GLU A 300 1.76 -21.52 18.64
N LEU A 301 0.72 -21.24 17.86
CA LEU A 301 -0.34 -20.26 18.14
C LEU A 301 -1.67 -20.99 18.28
N ASP A 302 -2.35 -20.78 19.39
CA ASP A 302 -3.66 -21.38 19.71
C ASP A 302 -4.79 -20.36 19.57
N ALA A 303 -4.60 -19.15 20.13
CA ALA A 303 -5.60 -18.11 20.10
C ALA A 303 -5.02 -16.73 20.35
N PHE A 304 -5.77 -15.70 19.93
CA PHE A 304 -5.65 -14.35 20.48
C PHE A 304 -6.85 -14.04 21.37
N GLU A 305 -6.65 -13.21 22.40
CA GLU A 305 -7.74 -12.65 23.21
C GLU A 305 -7.64 -11.13 23.19
N ILE A 306 -8.62 -10.48 22.56
CA ILE A 306 -8.70 -9.03 22.44
C ILE A 306 -9.45 -8.47 23.65
N LEU A 307 -8.83 -7.50 24.33
CA LEU A 307 -9.37 -6.82 25.48
C LEU A 307 -9.93 -5.46 25.07
N ASP A 308 -11.08 -5.09 25.63
CA ASP A 308 -11.64 -3.75 25.45
C ASP A 308 -12.17 -3.25 26.80
N SER A 309 -11.36 -2.45 27.48
CA SER A 309 -11.73 -1.85 28.78
C SER A 309 -12.81 -0.77 28.66
N THR A 310 -13.19 -0.35 27.46
CA THR A 310 -14.30 0.59 27.23
C THR A 310 -15.66 -0.10 27.25
N LEU A 311 -15.69 -1.43 27.11
CA LEU A 311 -16.90 -2.23 27.24
C LEU A 311 -17.18 -2.42 28.75
N VAL A 312 -18.11 -1.66 29.29
CA VAL A 312 -18.59 -1.86 30.67
C VAL A 312 -19.29 -3.22 30.74
N ALA A 313 -18.82 -4.10 31.64
CA ALA A 313 -19.54 -5.33 31.90
C ALA A 313 -20.99 -5.02 32.26
N PRO A 314 -22.00 -5.73 31.73
CA PRO A 314 -23.38 -5.52 32.17
C PRO A 314 -23.48 -5.83 33.68
N THR A 315 -23.95 -4.82 34.44
CA THR A 315 -24.18 -4.89 35.88
C THR A 315 -25.35 -5.81 36.20
#